data_0b59c1167b307ba0725ab79647c8459e
#
_entry.id   0b59c1167b307ba0725ab79647c8459e
#
_cell.length_a   1.000
_cell.length_b   1.000
_cell.length_c   1.000
_cell.angle_alpha   90.00
_cell.angle_beta   90.00
_cell.angle_gamma   90.00
#
_symmetry.space_group_name_H-M   'P 1'
#
loop_
_entity.id
_entity.type
_entity.pdbx_description
1 polymer ?
#
loop_
_entity_poly.entity_id
_entity_poly.type
_entity_poly.pdbx_seq_one_letter_code
_entity_poly.pdbx_strand_id
1 'polypeptide(L)'
;MPPSASPVEPVAGRRLGRAGGLCSVLKGSAPVNARAELPSPAMTRTTSRGLPRSLTNGLRWLAWLTFNAFALYLVVALYVQGQMAFALLGLVVTGIASYLFINRRMYAQRYIFPSVAGMLVFVIFPLLYTVGIGFTNYSGSNLLSQAQVERYHLSQTYLAGERFRFTLHPSPDGERLRIDKGELGVFVSPPLTGEPDPQAPLTLQPAEGVEGLGEALPVRDVIQRRKALEQWVLQAPDGSLLRLYGLREVAAVEPVYRQDGPGVLVDTRSGARLTADMERGFYVDETGKAVPPGFTVFAGFANFTRVLSEPSIREPFVQIFAWTFAFAGLTVVFTLAVGLVLASLLQWELVRGKAFYRLMLILPYAVPGFISILVFRGLFNQNFGEINLLLEGLFGIRPDWFSDPTLARTMILIVNTWLGYPYMLLLCMGLLQAIPRDQYEASAIDGASPLDNLLRITLPQLIKPLMPLLIACFAFNFNNFVLITLLTRGGPDIIGATTPAGTTDLLVSYTYRIAFQDSGQDFALAAAIATMIFILVGAMALLNLKLSKVKV
;
A
#
# COMPACT_ATOMS: atom_id res chain seq x y z
N MET A 1 68.96 21.21 4.16
CA MET A 1 69.47 22.04 3.05
C MET A 1 68.29 22.57 2.26
N PRO A 2 68.13 23.90 2.19
CA PRO A 2 67.19 24.56 1.25
C PRO A 2 67.93 24.89 -0.07
N PRO A 3 67.38 25.55 -1.08
CA PRO A 3 66.88 26.91 -1.01
C PRO A 3 65.60 27.19 -1.77
N SER A 4 64.95 28.18 -1.58
CA SER A 4 65.03 29.66 -1.69
C SER A 4 64.05 30.10 -2.78
N ALA A 5 63.30 31.09 -2.76
CA ALA A 5 63.21 32.40 -2.21
C ALA A 5 62.03 33.11 -2.93
N SER A 6 61.14 33.67 -2.26
CA SER A 6 60.50 34.99 -2.34
C SER A 6 61.07 36.06 -3.35
N PRO A 7 60.53 37.26 -3.44
CA PRO A 7 59.17 37.83 -3.31
C PRO A 7 58.85 38.88 -4.41
N VAL A 8 57.78 39.62 -4.34
CA VAL A 8 57.71 41.11 -4.41
C VAL A 8 56.27 41.63 -4.36
N GLU A 9 55.99 42.43 -3.41
CA GLU A 9 54.97 43.42 -3.15
C GLU A 9 55.12 44.68 -4.06
N PRO A 10 54.43 45.77 -3.71
CA PRO A 10 53.03 46.19 -3.79
C PRO A 10 52.91 47.58 -4.48
N VAL A 11 51.71 48.21 -4.48
CA VAL A 11 51.49 49.71 -4.43
C VAL A 11 49.93 49.93 -4.47
N ALA A 12 49.26 50.35 -3.42
CA ALA A 12 48.96 51.69 -2.91
C ALA A 12 48.33 52.61 -3.95
N GLY A 13 47.22 53.23 -3.80
CA GLY A 13 46.55 53.78 -2.66
C GLY A 13 45.64 54.94 -3.12
N ARG A 14 44.77 55.39 -2.19
CA ARG A 14 44.07 56.69 -2.07
C ARG A 14 42.63 56.71 -2.57
N ARG A 15 41.69 56.78 -1.70
CA ARG A 15 41.15 57.78 -0.74
C ARG A 15 40.41 58.94 -1.38
N LEU A 16 39.18 59.09 -0.87
CA LEU A 16 38.44 60.31 -0.46
C LEU A 16 37.65 61.11 -1.49
N GLY A 17 36.41 61.35 -1.14
CA GLY A 17 35.76 62.60 -1.26
C GLY A 17 34.22 62.60 -1.18
N ARG A 18 33.81 63.10 -0.07
CA ARG A 18 32.42 63.39 0.36
C ARG A 18 31.80 64.59 -0.35
N ALA A 19 30.46 64.69 -0.18
CA ALA A 19 29.60 65.87 -0.22
C ALA A 19 28.96 66.14 -1.59
N GLY A 20 27.66 66.21 -1.76
CA GLY A 20 26.68 66.98 -0.98
C GLY A 20 26.11 68.10 -1.91
N GLY A 21 24.78 68.11 -2.06
CA GLY A 21 24.14 69.38 -2.28
C GLY A 21 23.39 69.63 -3.64
N LEU A 22 22.10 69.53 -3.57
CA LEU A 22 21.09 70.52 -3.94
C LEU A 22 20.99 71.13 -5.36
N CYS A 23 19.83 70.91 -5.94
CA CYS A 23 18.85 71.87 -6.47
C CYS A 23 19.07 72.58 -7.83
N SER A 24 18.04 72.33 -8.62
CA SER A 24 17.26 73.29 -9.43
C SER A 24 17.74 73.75 -10.82
N VAL A 25 16.83 73.46 -11.76
CA VAL A 25 16.22 74.33 -12.75
C VAL A 25 17.16 75.00 -13.80
N LEU A 26 17.04 74.66 -15.07
CA LEU A 26 16.50 75.54 -16.13
C LEU A 26 16.52 74.86 -17.51
N LYS A 27 15.52 75.24 -18.27
CA LYS A 27 15.23 74.99 -19.70
C LYS A 27 16.31 75.37 -20.66
N GLY A 28 16.39 74.72 -21.82
CA GLY A 28 16.81 75.37 -23.04
C GLY A 28 17.31 74.45 -24.18
N SER A 29 16.43 74.16 -25.12
CA SER A 29 16.63 74.12 -26.61
C SER A 29 17.73 73.30 -27.28
N ALA A 30 17.30 72.21 -27.92
CA ALA A 30 17.44 71.78 -29.34
C ALA A 30 18.87 71.57 -29.97
N PRO A 31 18.97 70.91 -31.14
CA PRO A 31 19.36 69.50 -31.29
C PRO A 31 20.63 69.36 -32.13
N VAL A 32 21.41 68.33 -31.95
CA VAL A 32 22.36 67.87 -32.97
C VAL A 32 22.30 66.33 -33.07
N ASN A 33 21.87 65.91 -34.25
CA ASN A 33 21.95 64.59 -34.78
C ASN A 33 23.39 64.09 -34.88
N ALA A 34 23.66 62.88 -34.36
CA ALA A 34 24.51 61.88 -34.98
C ALA A 34 24.46 60.59 -34.13
N ARG A 35 23.49 59.76 -34.38
CA ARG A 35 23.59 58.33 -33.96
C ARG A 35 24.20 57.53 -35.09
N ALA A 36 25.44 57.10 -34.92
CA ALA A 36 26.01 56.02 -35.69
C ALA A 36 25.23 54.78 -35.40
N GLU A 37 24.45 54.23 -36.33
CA GLU A 37 23.79 52.95 -36.29
C GLU A 37 24.86 51.88 -36.41
N LEU A 38 25.08 51.12 -35.29
CA LEU A 38 25.72 49.84 -35.35
C LEU A 38 24.68 48.83 -35.92
N PRO A 39 25.05 48.04 -36.93
CA PRO A 39 24.13 47.02 -37.47
C PRO A 39 23.87 45.93 -36.41
N SER A 40 22.63 45.84 -35.97
CA SER A 40 22.16 44.71 -35.16
C SER A 40 22.28 43.40 -35.97
N PRO A 41 22.81 42.32 -35.37
CA PRO A 41 22.85 41.04 -36.04
C PRO A 41 21.42 40.59 -36.37
N ALA A 42 21.16 40.33 -37.63
CA ALA A 42 19.92 39.78 -38.13
C ALA A 42 19.72 38.40 -37.45
N MET A 43 18.87 38.37 -36.43
CA MET A 43 18.31 37.09 -35.95
C MET A 43 17.52 36.45 -37.09
N THR A 44 18.12 35.52 -37.77
CA THR A 44 17.42 34.60 -38.66
C THR A 44 16.38 33.88 -37.82
N ARG A 45 15.13 34.36 -37.84
CA ARG A 45 13.97 33.63 -37.40
C ARG A 45 13.88 32.38 -38.27
N THR A 46 14.42 31.26 -37.78
CA THR A 46 14.04 29.96 -38.27
C THR A 46 12.55 29.80 -38.04
N THR A 47 11.76 30.08 -39.04
CA THR A 47 10.35 29.73 -39.09
C THR A 47 10.26 28.20 -39.11
N SER A 48 10.21 27.59 -37.94
CA SER A 48 9.73 26.21 -37.85
C SER A 48 8.32 26.21 -38.45
N ARG A 49 8.17 25.60 -39.62
CA ARG A 49 6.87 25.32 -40.24
C ARG A 49 6.08 24.44 -39.27
N GLY A 50 5.38 25.04 -38.30
CA GLY A 50 4.42 24.37 -37.48
C GLY A 50 3.32 23.79 -38.37
N LEU A 51 2.91 22.53 -38.09
CA LEU A 51 1.78 21.91 -38.76
C LEU A 51 0.57 22.86 -38.79
N PRO A 52 -0.21 22.90 -39.89
CA PRO A 52 -1.37 23.78 -40.02
C PRO A 52 -2.34 23.53 -38.85
N ARG A 53 -2.91 24.63 -38.31
CA ARG A 53 -3.82 24.56 -37.12
C ARG A 53 -4.99 23.61 -37.30
N SER A 54 -5.47 23.37 -38.51
CA SER A 54 -6.49 22.37 -38.82
C SER A 54 -6.01 20.95 -38.55
N LEU A 55 -4.79 20.62 -38.93
CA LEU A 55 -4.19 19.30 -38.76
C LEU A 55 -3.90 19.01 -37.26
N THR A 56 -3.40 20.00 -36.54
CA THR A 56 -3.15 19.89 -35.10
C THR A 56 -4.45 19.71 -34.31
N ASN A 57 -5.53 20.37 -34.70
CA ASN A 57 -6.84 20.18 -34.11
C ASN A 57 -7.42 18.79 -34.45
N GLY A 58 -7.28 18.34 -35.69
CA GLY A 58 -7.71 17.01 -36.11
C GLY A 58 -6.98 15.89 -35.33
N LEU A 59 -5.65 16.00 -35.18
CA LEU A 59 -4.84 15.06 -34.39
C LEU A 59 -5.24 15.04 -32.90
N ARG A 60 -5.55 16.21 -32.32
CA ARG A 60 -6.03 16.29 -30.92
C ARG A 60 -7.36 15.58 -30.73
N TRP A 61 -8.32 15.79 -31.63
CA TRP A 61 -9.62 15.10 -31.57
C TRP A 61 -9.50 13.61 -31.81
N LEU A 62 -8.63 13.20 -32.74
CA LEU A 62 -8.35 11.78 -32.99
C LEU A 62 -7.75 11.12 -31.74
N ALA A 63 -6.70 11.72 -31.15
CA ALA A 63 -6.08 11.21 -29.93
C ALA A 63 -7.08 11.14 -28.77
N TRP A 64 -7.95 12.13 -28.62
CA TRP A 64 -9.00 12.13 -27.60
C TRP A 64 -10.04 11.03 -27.84
N LEU A 65 -10.50 10.83 -29.07
CA LEU A 65 -11.44 9.76 -29.43
C LEU A 65 -10.83 8.39 -29.18
N THR A 66 -9.57 8.18 -29.60
CA THR A 66 -8.85 6.90 -29.38
C THR A 66 -8.70 6.62 -27.88
N PHE A 67 -8.33 7.63 -27.07
CA PHE A 67 -8.24 7.50 -25.62
C PHE A 67 -9.58 7.10 -25.00
N ASN A 68 -10.68 7.77 -25.38
CA ASN A 68 -12.01 7.44 -24.84
C ASN A 68 -12.51 6.07 -25.29
N ALA A 69 -12.27 5.67 -26.54
CA ALA A 69 -12.63 4.35 -27.04
C ALA A 69 -11.89 3.24 -26.25
N PHE A 70 -10.58 3.43 -26.03
CA PHE A 70 -9.78 2.51 -25.23
C PHE A 70 -10.24 2.46 -23.77
N ALA A 71 -10.48 3.61 -23.15
CA ALA A 71 -10.93 3.69 -21.76
C ALA A 71 -12.31 3.02 -21.57
N LEU A 72 -13.26 3.27 -22.50
CA LEU A 72 -14.58 2.62 -22.48
C LEU A 72 -14.47 1.11 -22.71
N TYR A 73 -13.59 0.67 -23.59
CA TYR A 73 -13.32 -0.75 -23.78
C TYR A 73 -12.86 -1.41 -22.46
N LEU A 74 -11.91 -0.76 -21.73
CA LEU A 74 -11.47 -1.26 -20.42
C LEU A 74 -12.61 -1.30 -19.40
N VAL A 75 -13.46 -0.26 -19.36
CA VAL A 75 -14.64 -0.21 -18.47
C VAL A 75 -15.59 -1.37 -18.76
N VAL A 76 -15.90 -1.63 -20.04
CA VAL A 76 -16.76 -2.74 -20.44
C VAL A 76 -16.12 -4.09 -20.11
N ALA A 77 -14.82 -4.25 -20.36
CA ALA A 77 -14.10 -5.48 -20.04
C ALA A 77 -14.13 -5.78 -18.52
N LEU A 78 -13.92 -4.76 -17.68
CA LEU A 78 -14.02 -4.89 -16.22
C LEU A 78 -15.45 -5.23 -15.77
N TYR A 79 -16.45 -4.63 -16.39
CA TYR A 79 -17.86 -4.90 -16.12
C TYR A 79 -18.23 -6.36 -16.44
N VAL A 80 -17.84 -6.85 -17.63
CA VAL A 80 -18.09 -8.24 -18.05
C VAL A 80 -17.39 -9.25 -17.14
N GLN A 81 -16.19 -8.90 -16.60
CA GLN A 81 -15.50 -9.73 -15.61
C GLN A 81 -16.13 -9.67 -14.21
N GLY A 82 -17.23 -8.91 -14.01
CA GLY A 82 -17.90 -8.76 -12.71
C GLY A 82 -17.22 -7.78 -11.75
N GLN A 83 -16.20 -7.03 -12.21
CA GLN A 83 -15.46 -6.07 -11.42
C GLN A 83 -16.14 -4.69 -11.38
N MET A 84 -17.38 -4.67 -10.84
CA MET A 84 -18.27 -3.50 -10.84
C MET A 84 -17.64 -2.22 -10.28
N ALA A 85 -16.92 -2.33 -9.14
CA ALA A 85 -16.30 -1.18 -8.47
C ALA A 85 -15.21 -0.53 -9.34
N PHE A 86 -14.36 -1.34 -9.98
CA PHE A 86 -13.32 -0.86 -10.88
C PHE A 86 -13.89 -0.30 -12.19
N ALA A 87 -14.94 -0.91 -12.71
CA ALA A 87 -15.65 -0.40 -13.90
C ALA A 87 -16.27 0.99 -13.62
N LEU A 88 -16.91 1.17 -12.47
CA LEU A 88 -17.48 2.45 -12.04
C LEU A 88 -16.38 3.51 -11.86
N LEU A 89 -15.28 3.18 -11.20
CA LEU A 89 -14.13 4.08 -11.04
C LEU A 89 -13.60 4.54 -12.42
N GLY A 90 -13.37 3.58 -13.33
CA GLY A 90 -12.90 3.88 -14.69
C GLY A 90 -13.84 4.80 -15.44
N LEU A 91 -15.16 4.55 -15.34
CA LEU A 91 -16.19 5.39 -15.95
C LEU A 91 -16.17 6.82 -15.40
N VAL A 92 -16.11 6.99 -14.07
CA VAL A 92 -16.07 8.29 -13.41
C VAL A 92 -14.81 9.08 -13.81
N VAL A 93 -13.63 8.46 -13.76
CA VAL A 93 -12.37 9.11 -14.14
C VAL A 93 -12.39 9.51 -15.61
N THR A 94 -12.82 8.62 -16.51
CA THR A 94 -12.92 8.90 -17.95
C THR A 94 -13.93 10.00 -18.23
N GLY A 95 -15.09 9.98 -17.55
CA GLY A 95 -16.13 11.00 -17.70
C GLY A 95 -15.65 12.38 -17.27
N ILE A 96 -14.98 12.50 -16.11
CA ILE A 96 -14.42 13.77 -15.63
C ILE A 96 -13.31 14.25 -16.59
N ALA A 97 -12.38 13.36 -17.00
CA ALA A 97 -11.33 13.67 -17.95
C ALA A 97 -11.91 14.27 -19.25
N SER A 98 -12.93 13.61 -19.81
CA SER A 98 -13.59 14.00 -21.05
C SER A 98 -14.30 15.35 -20.90
N TYR A 99 -15.03 15.55 -19.80
CA TYR A 99 -15.67 16.82 -19.49
C TYR A 99 -14.66 17.98 -19.42
N LEU A 100 -13.57 17.80 -18.68
CA LEU A 100 -12.51 18.80 -18.55
C LEU A 100 -11.82 19.07 -19.89
N PHE A 101 -11.61 18.05 -20.72
CA PHE A 101 -10.95 18.19 -22.00
C PHE A 101 -11.80 18.94 -23.04
N ILE A 102 -13.11 18.72 -23.05
CA ILE A 102 -14.05 19.38 -23.97
C ILE A 102 -14.29 20.83 -23.55
N ASN A 103 -14.45 21.09 -22.25
CA ASN A 103 -14.88 22.39 -21.75
C ASN A 103 -13.70 23.40 -21.73
N ARG A 104 -13.72 24.38 -22.62
CA ARG A 104 -12.67 25.41 -22.74
C ARG A 104 -12.52 26.30 -21.49
N ARG A 105 -13.59 26.42 -20.67
CA ARG A 105 -13.54 27.23 -19.44
C ARG A 105 -12.73 26.55 -18.33
N MET A 106 -12.50 25.24 -18.43
CA MET A 106 -11.81 24.42 -17.44
C MET A 106 -10.31 24.23 -17.78
N TYR A 107 -9.69 25.20 -18.43
CA TYR A 107 -8.29 25.06 -18.90
C TYR A 107 -7.30 24.84 -17.75
N ALA A 108 -7.42 25.57 -16.64
CA ALA A 108 -6.56 25.43 -15.46
C ALA A 108 -6.74 24.05 -14.78
N GLN A 109 -7.97 23.55 -14.70
CA GLN A 109 -8.31 22.27 -14.07
C GLN A 109 -7.69 21.08 -14.81
N ARG A 110 -7.41 21.20 -16.11
CA ARG A 110 -6.73 20.13 -16.88
C ARG A 110 -5.34 19.82 -16.36
N TYR A 111 -4.61 20.81 -15.83
CA TYR A 111 -3.28 20.63 -15.27
C TYR A 111 -3.32 20.01 -13.87
N ILE A 112 -4.38 20.27 -13.11
CA ILE A 112 -4.59 19.71 -11.77
C ILE A 112 -5.17 18.29 -11.85
N PHE A 113 -5.94 18.00 -12.90
CA PHE A 113 -6.69 16.73 -13.04
C PHE A 113 -5.84 15.46 -12.90
N PRO A 114 -4.63 15.34 -13.49
CA PRO A 114 -3.82 14.12 -13.33
C PRO A 114 -3.51 13.83 -11.85
N SER A 115 -3.23 14.86 -11.05
CA SER A 115 -2.99 14.69 -9.60
C SER A 115 -4.28 14.32 -8.87
N VAL A 116 -5.41 14.95 -9.22
CA VAL A 116 -6.73 14.62 -8.64
C VAL A 116 -7.17 13.21 -9.03
N ALA A 117 -6.98 12.82 -10.29
CA ALA A 117 -7.27 11.47 -10.77
C ALA A 117 -6.39 10.42 -10.05
N GLY A 118 -5.09 10.71 -9.89
CA GLY A 118 -4.19 9.87 -9.11
C GLY A 118 -4.66 9.72 -7.66
N MET A 119 -5.04 10.81 -7.00
CA MET A 119 -5.59 10.78 -5.65
C MET A 119 -6.88 9.94 -5.59
N LEU A 120 -7.78 10.09 -6.56
CA LEU A 120 -9.05 9.36 -6.62
C LEU A 120 -8.81 7.85 -6.79
N VAL A 121 -7.89 7.47 -7.68
CA VAL A 121 -7.61 6.06 -8.00
C VAL A 121 -6.77 5.38 -6.89
N PHE A 122 -5.75 6.06 -6.37
CA PHE A 122 -4.77 5.43 -5.48
C PHE A 122 -5.00 5.70 -3.99
N VAL A 123 -5.85 6.68 -3.64
CA VAL A 123 -6.14 7.01 -2.24
C VAL A 123 -7.62 6.82 -1.92
N ILE A 124 -8.50 7.55 -2.61
CA ILE A 124 -9.94 7.56 -2.27
C ILE A 124 -10.59 6.21 -2.58
N PHE A 125 -10.33 5.65 -3.76
CA PHE A 125 -10.94 4.39 -4.16
C PHE A 125 -10.52 3.22 -3.24
N PRO A 126 -9.22 2.94 -2.96
CA PRO A 126 -8.84 1.88 -2.03
C PRO A 126 -9.40 2.10 -0.62
N LEU A 127 -9.49 3.36 -0.17
CA LEU A 127 -10.10 3.70 1.11
C LEU A 127 -11.58 3.30 1.15
N LEU A 128 -12.37 3.76 0.17
CA LEU A 128 -13.81 3.44 0.08
C LEU A 128 -14.03 1.94 -0.12
N TYR A 129 -13.17 1.29 -0.89
CA TYR A 129 -13.21 -0.16 -1.09
C TYR A 129 -12.96 -0.91 0.23
N THR A 130 -11.94 -0.50 1.01
CA THR A 130 -11.67 -1.06 2.34
C THR A 130 -12.86 -0.85 3.28
N VAL A 131 -13.43 0.37 3.31
CA VAL A 131 -14.65 0.65 4.08
C VAL A 131 -15.79 -0.29 3.66
N GLY A 132 -15.98 -0.49 2.34
CA GLY A 132 -16.99 -1.39 1.79
C GLY A 132 -16.80 -2.85 2.23
N ILE A 133 -15.56 -3.35 2.23
CA ILE A 133 -15.23 -4.70 2.73
C ILE A 133 -15.65 -4.88 4.19
N GLY A 134 -15.48 -3.86 5.03
CA GLY A 134 -15.89 -3.89 6.44
C GLY A 134 -17.38 -4.17 6.68
N PHE A 135 -18.23 -3.95 5.66
CA PHE A 135 -19.66 -4.26 5.69
C PHE A 135 -20.01 -5.65 5.11
N THR A 136 -19.03 -6.49 4.81
CA THR A 136 -19.22 -7.82 4.24
C THR A 136 -18.70 -8.91 5.17
N ASN A 137 -18.84 -10.18 4.77
CA ASN A 137 -18.21 -11.34 5.43
C ASN A 137 -16.89 -11.75 4.74
N TYR A 138 -16.23 -10.84 4.00
CA TYR A 138 -15.05 -11.13 3.19
C TYR A 138 -13.91 -11.71 4.05
N SER A 139 -13.53 -12.96 3.77
CA SER A 139 -12.54 -13.72 4.54
C SER A 139 -11.84 -14.73 3.64
N GLY A 140 -10.82 -15.43 4.14
CA GLY A 140 -10.13 -16.46 3.39
C GLY A 140 -11.05 -17.57 2.84
N SER A 141 -12.18 -17.81 3.48
CA SER A 141 -13.20 -18.78 3.03
C SER A 141 -14.28 -18.19 2.13
N ASN A 142 -14.47 -16.86 2.10
CA ASN A 142 -15.56 -16.15 1.44
C ASN A 142 -15.06 -15.09 0.43
N LEU A 143 -14.11 -15.49 -0.43
CA LEU A 143 -13.49 -14.60 -1.42
C LEU A 143 -14.29 -14.43 -2.71
N LEU A 144 -15.12 -15.40 -3.05
CA LEU A 144 -15.80 -15.51 -4.32
C LEU A 144 -17.20 -14.88 -4.26
N SER A 145 -17.75 -14.52 -5.41
CA SER A 145 -19.19 -14.20 -5.51
C SER A 145 -20.01 -15.49 -5.50
N GLN A 146 -21.31 -15.39 -5.13
CA GLN A 146 -22.22 -16.54 -5.15
C GLN A 146 -22.23 -17.26 -6.51
N ALA A 147 -22.30 -16.51 -7.62
CA ALA A 147 -22.28 -17.09 -8.96
C ALA A 147 -20.96 -17.81 -9.31
N GLN A 148 -19.82 -17.37 -8.73
CA GLN A 148 -18.54 -18.07 -8.90
C GLN A 148 -18.51 -19.36 -8.08
N VAL A 149 -19.02 -19.35 -6.86
CA VAL A 149 -19.12 -20.54 -6.00
C VAL A 149 -20.06 -21.58 -6.60
N GLU A 150 -21.20 -21.15 -7.13
CA GLU A 150 -22.14 -22.02 -7.83
C GLU A 150 -21.48 -22.69 -9.04
N ARG A 151 -20.81 -21.91 -9.90
CA ARG A 151 -20.03 -22.45 -11.03
C ARG A 151 -18.93 -23.41 -10.57
N TYR A 152 -18.23 -23.07 -9.47
CA TYR A 152 -17.21 -23.94 -8.91
C TYR A 152 -17.79 -25.30 -8.50
N HIS A 153 -18.92 -25.34 -7.77
CA HIS A 153 -19.58 -26.58 -7.36
C HIS A 153 -20.08 -27.38 -8.57
N LEU A 154 -20.70 -26.73 -9.54
CA LEU A 154 -21.19 -27.38 -10.77
C LEU A 154 -20.04 -27.93 -11.64
N SER A 155 -18.83 -27.38 -11.52
CA SER A 155 -17.66 -27.88 -12.23
C SER A 155 -16.99 -29.09 -11.55
N GLN A 156 -17.37 -29.41 -10.30
CA GLN A 156 -16.81 -30.55 -9.59
C GLN A 156 -17.35 -31.86 -10.14
N THR A 157 -16.45 -32.81 -10.35
CA THR A 157 -16.78 -34.14 -10.82
C THR A 157 -16.12 -35.19 -9.94
N TYR A 158 -16.73 -36.35 -9.81
CA TYR A 158 -16.17 -37.50 -9.16
C TYR A 158 -16.01 -38.67 -10.13
N LEU A 159 -15.13 -39.62 -9.79
CA LEU A 159 -14.90 -40.81 -10.59
C LEU A 159 -16.09 -41.75 -10.46
N ALA A 160 -16.82 -41.97 -11.56
CA ALA A 160 -18.06 -42.77 -11.56
C ALA A 160 -17.92 -44.08 -12.31
N GLY A 161 -16.76 -44.41 -12.90
CA GLY A 161 -16.69 -45.60 -13.72
C GLY A 161 -15.31 -45.96 -14.25
N GLU A 162 -15.31 -46.56 -15.43
CA GLU A 162 -14.16 -47.16 -16.05
C GLU A 162 -13.08 -46.19 -16.45
N ARG A 163 -11.84 -46.70 -16.49
CA ARG A 163 -10.65 -45.96 -16.95
C ARG A 163 -10.28 -46.42 -18.36
N PHE A 164 -9.95 -45.46 -19.19
CA PHE A 164 -9.60 -45.69 -20.57
C PHE A 164 -8.21 -45.14 -20.86
N ARG A 165 -7.48 -45.80 -21.73
CA ARG A 165 -6.15 -45.32 -22.15
C ARG A 165 -6.31 -44.20 -23.16
N PHE A 166 -5.45 -43.18 -23.07
CA PHE A 166 -5.34 -42.15 -24.08
C PHE A 166 -3.92 -41.95 -24.56
N THR A 167 -3.82 -41.38 -25.77
CA THR A 167 -2.59 -40.86 -26.36
C THR A 167 -2.86 -39.45 -26.87
N LEU A 168 -1.85 -38.56 -26.76
CA LEU A 168 -1.91 -37.20 -27.27
C LEU A 168 -1.23 -37.15 -28.63
N HIS A 169 -1.90 -36.62 -29.63
CA HIS A 169 -1.44 -36.54 -31.01
C HIS A 169 -1.41 -35.11 -31.51
N PRO A 170 -0.34 -34.66 -32.20
CA PRO A 170 -0.34 -33.40 -32.91
C PRO A 170 -1.24 -33.49 -34.14
N SER A 171 -1.95 -32.41 -34.45
CA SER A 171 -2.74 -32.24 -35.66
C SER A 171 -2.48 -30.85 -36.25
N PRO A 172 -2.73 -30.59 -37.54
CA PRO A 172 -2.54 -29.27 -38.16
C PRO A 172 -3.28 -28.15 -37.46
N ASP A 173 -4.45 -28.45 -36.86
CA ASP A 173 -5.33 -27.51 -36.20
C ASP A 173 -5.12 -27.44 -34.68
N GLY A 174 -4.16 -28.20 -34.11
CA GLY A 174 -3.92 -28.27 -32.66
C GLY A 174 -3.71 -29.70 -32.19
N GLU A 175 -3.58 -29.88 -30.87
CA GLU A 175 -3.39 -31.22 -30.27
C GLU A 175 -4.76 -31.89 -30.08
N ARG A 176 -4.77 -33.24 -30.25
CA ARG A 176 -5.98 -34.06 -30.08
C ARG A 176 -5.71 -35.24 -29.16
N LEU A 177 -6.70 -35.60 -28.35
CA LEU A 177 -6.65 -36.82 -27.54
C LEU A 177 -7.30 -37.97 -28.29
N ARG A 178 -6.58 -39.08 -28.42
CA ARG A 178 -7.12 -40.34 -28.91
C ARG A 178 -7.33 -41.27 -27.73
N ILE A 179 -8.56 -41.72 -27.54
CA ILE A 179 -9.01 -42.49 -26.40
C ILE A 179 -9.48 -43.87 -26.89
N ASP A 180 -8.97 -44.90 -26.24
CA ASP A 180 -9.34 -46.29 -26.50
C ASP A 180 -10.34 -46.75 -25.42
N LYS A 181 -11.62 -46.89 -25.81
CA LYS A 181 -12.69 -47.37 -24.92
C LYS A 181 -12.93 -48.90 -25.04
N GLY A 182 -11.93 -49.65 -25.54
CA GLY A 182 -12.02 -51.10 -25.67
C GLY A 182 -13.10 -51.55 -26.65
N GLU A 183 -14.11 -52.28 -26.19
CA GLU A 183 -15.20 -52.83 -27.04
C GLU A 183 -16.05 -51.75 -27.70
N LEU A 184 -16.10 -50.52 -27.11
CA LEU A 184 -16.86 -49.39 -27.64
C LEU A 184 -16.13 -48.66 -28.77
N GLY A 185 -14.86 -49.02 -29.06
CA GLY A 185 -14.08 -48.43 -30.12
C GLY A 185 -13.12 -47.34 -29.69
N VAL A 186 -12.47 -46.74 -30.69
CA VAL A 186 -11.51 -45.64 -30.48
C VAL A 186 -12.10 -44.33 -30.90
N PHE A 187 -11.93 -43.32 -30.06
CA PHE A 187 -12.49 -41.97 -30.23
C PHE A 187 -11.37 -40.92 -30.21
N VAL A 188 -11.62 -39.82 -30.89
CA VAL A 188 -10.68 -38.69 -30.98
C VAL A 188 -11.41 -37.39 -30.58
N SER A 189 -10.72 -36.56 -29.81
CA SER A 189 -11.26 -35.24 -29.43
C SER A 189 -11.19 -34.26 -30.61
N PRO A 190 -12.01 -33.22 -30.64
CA PRO A 190 -11.72 -32.02 -31.42
C PRO A 190 -10.34 -31.44 -31.05
N PRO A 191 -9.76 -30.52 -31.84
CA PRO A 191 -8.53 -29.83 -31.48
C PRO A 191 -8.68 -29.14 -30.13
N LEU A 192 -7.71 -29.33 -29.24
CA LEU A 192 -7.65 -28.71 -27.93
C LEU A 192 -7.13 -27.26 -28.07
N THR A 193 -7.97 -26.39 -28.64
CA THR A 193 -7.64 -24.99 -28.89
C THR A 193 -8.57 -24.08 -28.09
N GLY A 194 -8.04 -22.97 -27.56
CA GLY A 194 -8.82 -22.03 -26.73
C GLY A 194 -8.77 -22.32 -25.23
N GLU A 195 -9.63 -21.65 -24.47
CA GLU A 195 -9.78 -21.85 -23.02
C GLU A 195 -10.76 -22.99 -22.75
N PRO A 196 -10.38 -23.96 -21.87
CA PRO A 196 -11.27 -25.06 -21.49
C PRO A 196 -12.49 -24.54 -20.70
N ASP A 197 -13.69 -24.90 -21.11
CA ASP A 197 -14.91 -24.62 -20.37
C ASP A 197 -15.46 -25.94 -19.76
N PRO A 198 -15.47 -26.07 -18.43
CA PRO A 198 -16.03 -27.26 -17.77
C PRO A 198 -17.52 -27.47 -18.02
N GLN A 199 -18.26 -26.44 -18.44
CA GLN A 199 -19.69 -26.50 -18.72
C GLN A 199 -20.00 -26.83 -20.20
N ALA A 200 -18.99 -26.74 -21.08
CA ALA A 200 -19.12 -27.06 -22.48
C ALA A 200 -18.14 -28.21 -22.86
N PRO A 201 -18.51 -29.48 -22.56
CA PRO A 201 -17.64 -30.61 -22.83
C PRO A 201 -17.41 -30.81 -24.33
N LEU A 202 -16.17 -31.20 -24.69
CA LEU A 202 -15.80 -31.50 -26.06
C LEU A 202 -16.36 -32.89 -26.46
N THR A 203 -17.24 -32.93 -27.45
CA THR A 203 -17.79 -34.19 -27.93
C THR A 203 -16.74 -34.98 -28.73
N LEU A 204 -16.49 -36.22 -28.31
CA LEU A 204 -15.59 -37.13 -28.99
C LEU A 204 -16.21 -37.63 -30.31
N GLN A 205 -15.34 -37.82 -31.33
CA GLN A 205 -15.73 -38.35 -32.65
C GLN A 205 -15.07 -39.73 -32.84
N PRO A 206 -15.69 -40.67 -33.57
CA PRO A 206 -15.04 -41.94 -33.95
C PRO A 206 -13.73 -41.72 -34.69
N ALA A 207 -12.70 -42.48 -34.36
CA ALA A 207 -11.38 -42.32 -34.94
C ALA A 207 -11.34 -42.61 -36.45
N GLU A 208 -12.28 -43.41 -36.98
CA GLU A 208 -12.38 -43.79 -38.39
C GLU A 208 -12.65 -42.62 -39.34
N GLY A 209 -13.12 -41.47 -38.82
CA GLY A 209 -13.41 -40.24 -39.57
C GLY A 209 -12.37 -39.12 -39.44
N VAL A 210 -11.28 -39.32 -38.72
CA VAL A 210 -10.31 -38.23 -38.42
C VAL A 210 -8.99 -38.45 -39.12
N GLU A 211 -8.74 -37.67 -40.19
CA GLU A 211 -7.47 -37.67 -40.92
C GLU A 211 -6.48 -36.66 -40.30
N GLY A 212 -5.18 -36.87 -40.49
CA GLY A 212 -4.11 -35.93 -40.13
C GLY A 212 -3.63 -35.99 -38.68
N LEU A 213 -3.83 -37.12 -37.99
CA LEU A 213 -3.21 -37.37 -36.69
C LEU A 213 -1.74 -37.72 -36.88
N GLY A 214 -0.82 -36.94 -36.28
CA GLY A 214 0.60 -37.24 -36.21
C GLY A 214 0.90 -38.43 -35.28
N GLU A 215 2.17 -38.77 -35.11
CA GLU A 215 2.59 -39.78 -34.13
C GLU A 215 2.24 -39.35 -32.69
N ALA A 216 1.96 -40.35 -31.83
CA ALA A 216 1.66 -40.10 -30.42
C ALA A 216 2.82 -39.40 -29.70
N LEU A 217 2.53 -38.30 -29.04
CA LEU A 217 3.53 -37.57 -28.29
C LEU A 217 4.03 -38.39 -27.08
N PRO A 218 5.33 -38.30 -26.77
CA PRO A 218 5.90 -39.00 -25.63
C PRO A 218 5.31 -38.51 -24.31
N VAL A 219 5.30 -39.36 -23.29
CA VAL A 219 4.73 -39.05 -21.96
C VAL A 219 5.32 -37.76 -21.34
N ARG A 220 6.58 -37.45 -21.68
CA ARG A 220 7.24 -36.20 -21.24
C ARG A 220 6.44 -34.97 -21.68
N ASP A 221 5.92 -34.96 -22.88
CA ASP A 221 5.15 -33.84 -23.42
C ASP A 221 3.76 -33.76 -22.80
N VAL A 222 3.16 -34.92 -22.49
CA VAL A 222 1.90 -34.96 -21.70
C VAL A 222 2.09 -34.39 -20.30
N ILE A 223 3.23 -34.69 -19.65
CA ILE A 223 3.55 -34.13 -18.32
C ILE A 223 3.62 -32.59 -18.37
N GLN A 224 4.26 -32.03 -19.38
CA GLN A 224 4.38 -30.57 -19.52
C GLN A 224 3.01 -29.88 -19.72
N ARG A 225 2.07 -30.54 -20.40
CA ARG A 225 0.74 -30.03 -20.71
C ARG A 225 -0.33 -30.49 -19.74
N ARG A 226 0.02 -31.27 -18.72
CA ARG A 226 -0.91 -31.90 -17.80
C ARG A 226 -1.92 -30.93 -17.20
N LYS A 227 -1.47 -29.78 -16.70
CA LYS A 227 -2.33 -28.76 -16.09
C LYS A 227 -3.41 -28.22 -17.05
N ALA A 228 -3.07 -28.09 -18.33
CA ALA A 228 -4.02 -27.66 -19.36
C ALA A 228 -4.97 -28.80 -19.72
N LEU A 229 -4.45 -30.03 -19.88
CA LEU A 229 -5.25 -31.20 -20.23
C LEU A 229 -6.26 -31.60 -19.13
N GLU A 230 -5.95 -31.42 -17.86
CA GLU A 230 -6.84 -31.72 -16.73
C GLU A 230 -8.08 -30.80 -16.68
N GLN A 231 -8.04 -29.67 -17.36
CA GLN A 231 -9.16 -28.71 -17.41
C GLN A 231 -10.21 -29.10 -18.46
N TRP A 232 -9.85 -29.92 -19.45
CA TRP A 232 -10.78 -30.34 -20.50
C TRP A 232 -11.72 -31.44 -20.02
N VAL A 233 -13.01 -31.28 -20.29
CA VAL A 233 -14.03 -32.29 -20.10
C VAL A 233 -14.42 -32.82 -21.48
N LEU A 234 -14.35 -34.13 -21.66
CA LEU A 234 -14.64 -34.81 -22.91
C LEU A 234 -15.97 -35.54 -22.78
N GLN A 235 -16.82 -35.48 -23.77
CA GLN A 235 -18.08 -36.22 -23.81
C GLN A 235 -17.99 -37.31 -24.85
N ALA A 236 -18.10 -38.57 -24.40
CA ALA A 236 -18.18 -39.70 -25.32
C ALA A 236 -19.58 -39.83 -25.95
N PRO A 237 -19.72 -40.53 -27.09
CA PRO A 237 -21.00 -40.70 -27.79
C PRO A 237 -22.11 -41.37 -26.95
N ASP A 238 -21.74 -42.16 -25.94
CA ASP A 238 -22.67 -42.77 -24.97
C ASP A 238 -23.14 -41.78 -23.88
N GLY A 239 -22.73 -40.50 -24.00
CA GLY A 239 -23.07 -39.46 -23.03
C GLY A 239 -22.13 -39.40 -21.79
N SER A 240 -21.21 -40.37 -21.61
CA SER A 240 -20.29 -40.38 -20.48
C SER A 240 -19.29 -39.22 -20.56
N LEU A 241 -19.08 -38.53 -19.44
CA LEU A 241 -18.07 -37.47 -19.33
C LEU A 241 -16.75 -38.09 -18.90
N LEU A 242 -15.69 -37.75 -19.62
CA LEU A 242 -14.32 -38.25 -19.38
C LEU A 242 -13.42 -37.09 -18.99
N ARG A 243 -12.58 -37.29 -17.99
CA ARG A 243 -11.51 -36.37 -17.60
C ARG A 243 -10.17 -37.08 -17.49
N LEU A 244 -9.10 -36.32 -17.61
CA LEU A 244 -7.76 -36.82 -17.40
C LEU A 244 -7.63 -37.28 -15.93
N TYR A 245 -7.27 -38.57 -15.73
CA TYR A 245 -7.07 -39.16 -14.41
C TYR A 245 -5.58 -39.38 -14.12
N GLY A 246 -4.79 -39.70 -15.15
CA GLY A 246 -3.38 -39.96 -15.03
C GLY A 246 -2.59 -39.51 -16.27
N LEU A 247 -1.35 -39.94 -16.38
CA LEU A 247 -0.48 -39.59 -17.52
C LEU A 247 -0.83 -40.32 -18.82
N ARG A 248 -1.63 -41.37 -18.74
CA ARG A 248 -2.05 -42.22 -19.86
C ARG A 248 -3.49 -42.69 -19.77
N GLU A 249 -4.24 -42.22 -18.80
CA GLU A 249 -5.60 -42.65 -18.54
C GLU A 249 -6.55 -41.46 -18.41
N VAL A 250 -7.71 -41.61 -19.02
CA VAL A 250 -8.90 -40.81 -18.76
C VAL A 250 -9.90 -41.67 -18.01
N ALA A 251 -10.72 -41.06 -17.19
CA ALA A 251 -11.74 -41.77 -16.43
C ALA A 251 -13.11 -41.18 -16.65
N ALA A 252 -14.15 -42.03 -16.59
CA ALA A 252 -15.53 -41.58 -16.55
C ALA A 252 -15.81 -40.80 -15.27
N VAL A 253 -16.32 -39.60 -15.44
CA VAL A 253 -16.65 -38.70 -14.34
C VAL A 253 -18.11 -38.30 -14.40
N GLU A 254 -18.71 -38.17 -13.22
CA GLU A 254 -20.05 -37.59 -13.09
C GLU A 254 -19.97 -36.28 -12.28
N PRO A 255 -20.87 -35.31 -12.54
CA PRO A 255 -20.92 -34.11 -11.74
C PRO A 255 -21.28 -34.44 -10.29
N VAL A 256 -20.54 -33.87 -9.34
CA VAL A 256 -20.85 -34.01 -7.89
C VAL A 256 -22.16 -33.31 -7.56
N TYR A 257 -22.39 -32.14 -8.14
CA TYR A 257 -23.56 -31.33 -7.88
C TYR A 257 -24.33 -31.02 -9.15
N ARG A 258 -25.66 -31.05 -9.04
CA ARG A 258 -26.60 -30.62 -10.09
C ARG A 258 -27.43 -29.45 -9.55
N GLN A 259 -27.74 -28.49 -10.40
CA GLN A 259 -28.64 -27.40 -10.05
C GLN A 259 -30.10 -27.87 -10.08
N ASP A 260 -30.85 -27.61 -9.01
CA ASP A 260 -32.25 -27.97 -8.83
C ASP A 260 -33.15 -26.71 -8.67
N GLY A 261 -32.61 -25.54 -9.02
CA GLY A 261 -33.26 -24.24 -8.92
C GLY A 261 -32.28 -23.13 -8.57
N PRO A 262 -32.71 -21.87 -8.57
CA PRO A 262 -31.85 -20.76 -8.21
C PRO A 262 -31.30 -20.90 -6.77
N GLY A 263 -29.98 -21.01 -6.62
CA GLY A 263 -29.32 -21.13 -5.31
C GLY A 263 -29.52 -22.47 -4.62
N VAL A 264 -29.98 -23.52 -5.34
CA VAL A 264 -30.14 -24.87 -4.80
C VAL A 264 -29.30 -25.84 -5.61
N LEU A 265 -28.42 -26.58 -4.95
CA LEU A 265 -27.60 -27.63 -5.53
C LEU A 265 -27.99 -28.98 -4.88
N VAL A 266 -27.95 -30.06 -5.67
CA VAL A 266 -28.20 -31.42 -5.18
C VAL A 266 -26.93 -32.24 -5.41
N ASP A 267 -26.42 -32.88 -4.33
CA ASP A 267 -25.34 -33.86 -4.42
C ASP A 267 -25.88 -35.11 -5.13
N THR A 268 -25.32 -35.44 -6.27
CA THR A 268 -25.79 -36.56 -7.13
C THR A 268 -25.55 -37.93 -6.49
N ARG A 269 -24.61 -38.05 -5.53
CA ARG A 269 -24.26 -39.30 -4.86
C ARG A 269 -25.16 -39.59 -3.66
N SER A 270 -25.45 -38.56 -2.85
CA SER A 270 -26.20 -38.68 -1.60
C SER A 270 -27.67 -38.27 -1.72
N GLY A 271 -28.01 -37.48 -2.78
CA GLY A 271 -29.31 -36.85 -2.90
C GLY A 271 -29.50 -35.63 -1.98
N ALA A 272 -28.48 -35.28 -1.18
CA ALA A 272 -28.56 -34.16 -0.23
C ALA A 272 -28.73 -32.81 -0.96
N ARG A 273 -29.67 -32.01 -0.46
CA ARG A 273 -29.91 -30.66 -1.00
C ARG A 273 -29.03 -29.65 -0.26
N LEU A 274 -28.33 -28.82 -1.03
CA LEU A 274 -27.57 -27.70 -0.52
C LEU A 274 -28.32 -26.40 -0.89
N THR A 275 -28.56 -25.55 0.09
CA THR A 275 -29.18 -24.24 -0.08
C THR A 275 -28.20 -23.12 0.22
N ALA A 276 -28.27 -22.02 -0.54
CA ALA A 276 -27.43 -20.86 -0.31
C ALA A 276 -27.90 -20.10 0.94
N ASP A 277 -27.08 -20.12 2.00
CA ASP A 277 -27.28 -19.33 3.22
C ASP A 277 -26.70 -17.91 2.99
N MET A 278 -27.59 -16.93 2.81
CA MET A 278 -27.24 -15.54 2.54
C MET A 278 -26.78 -14.77 3.78
N GLU A 279 -26.92 -15.33 4.99
CA GLU A 279 -26.37 -14.71 6.20
C GLU A 279 -24.92 -15.15 6.42
N ARG A 280 -24.64 -16.43 6.26
CA ARG A 280 -23.30 -16.99 6.46
C ARG A 280 -22.41 -16.93 5.23
N GLY A 281 -23.01 -16.85 4.03
CA GLY A 281 -22.28 -16.83 2.76
C GLY A 281 -21.72 -18.20 2.39
N PHE A 282 -22.46 -19.28 2.63
CA PHE A 282 -22.09 -20.65 2.27
C PHE A 282 -23.29 -21.39 1.68
N TYR A 283 -23.00 -22.40 0.88
CA TYR A 283 -23.98 -23.45 0.66
C TYR A 283 -24.01 -24.35 1.90
N VAL A 284 -25.20 -24.63 2.42
CA VAL A 284 -25.41 -25.45 3.62
C VAL A 284 -26.28 -26.66 3.28
N ASP A 285 -25.96 -27.80 3.88
CA ASP A 285 -26.79 -29.00 3.79
C ASP A 285 -28.00 -28.91 4.73
N GLU A 286 -28.86 -29.94 4.70
CA GLU A 286 -30.06 -30.02 5.54
C GLU A 286 -29.76 -30.04 7.04
N THR A 287 -28.53 -30.38 7.43
CA THR A 287 -28.05 -30.36 8.83
C THR A 287 -27.50 -29.00 9.25
N GLY A 288 -27.44 -28.02 8.33
CA GLY A 288 -26.84 -26.70 8.55
C GLY A 288 -25.30 -26.67 8.46
N LYS A 289 -24.68 -27.73 7.95
CA LYS A 289 -23.23 -27.82 7.76
C LYS A 289 -22.85 -27.06 6.48
N ALA A 290 -21.88 -26.14 6.62
CA ALA A 290 -21.36 -25.36 5.52
C ALA A 290 -20.46 -26.19 4.60
N VAL A 291 -20.62 -25.99 3.27
CA VAL A 291 -19.83 -26.61 2.21
C VAL A 291 -18.92 -25.54 1.59
N PRO A 292 -17.58 -25.61 1.79
CA PRO A 292 -16.66 -24.64 1.20
C PRO A 292 -16.48 -24.87 -0.32
N PRO A 293 -16.11 -23.82 -1.07
CA PRO A 293 -15.85 -22.44 -0.63
C PRO A 293 -17.13 -21.66 -0.36
N GLY A 294 -17.03 -20.64 0.50
CA GLY A 294 -18.10 -19.67 0.73
C GLY A 294 -18.07 -18.52 -0.27
N PHE A 295 -19.10 -17.69 -0.21
CA PHE A 295 -19.25 -16.50 -1.04
C PHE A 295 -19.44 -15.23 -0.20
N THR A 296 -19.07 -14.10 -0.78
CA THR A 296 -19.20 -12.80 -0.14
C THR A 296 -20.65 -12.36 -0.07
N VAL A 297 -21.11 -11.98 1.13
CA VAL A 297 -22.42 -11.39 1.39
C VAL A 297 -22.29 -10.08 2.15
N PHE A 298 -23.32 -9.25 2.08
CA PHE A 298 -23.39 -8.01 2.84
C PHE A 298 -23.82 -8.31 4.28
N ALA A 299 -22.90 -8.04 5.23
CA ALA A 299 -23.09 -8.31 6.66
C ALA A 299 -23.51 -7.06 7.47
N GLY A 300 -23.70 -5.91 6.79
CA GLY A 300 -24.05 -4.66 7.46
C GLY A 300 -23.02 -4.23 8.48
N PHE A 301 -23.46 -3.81 9.67
CA PHE A 301 -22.57 -3.37 10.76
C PHE A 301 -22.05 -4.50 11.65
N ALA A 302 -22.25 -5.77 11.28
CA ALA A 302 -21.91 -6.91 12.13
C ALA A 302 -20.44 -6.90 12.59
N ASN A 303 -19.49 -6.61 11.69
CA ASN A 303 -18.07 -6.57 12.06
C ASN A 303 -17.74 -5.42 13.00
N PHE A 304 -18.38 -4.25 12.82
CA PHE A 304 -18.20 -3.10 13.72
C PHE A 304 -18.76 -3.39 15.11
N THR A 305 -19.94 -4.02 15.18
CA THR A 305 -20.54 -4.42 16.45
C THR A 305 -19.73 -5.52 17.14
N ARG A 306 -19.18 -6.49 16.41
CA ARG A 306 -18.27 -7.53 16.97
C ARG A 306 -17.09 -6.90 17.69
N VAL A 307 -16.42 -5.89 17.11
CA VAL A 307 -15.29 -5.20 17.75
C VAL A 307 -15.68 -4.58 19.09
N LEU A 308 -16.92 -4.07 19.21
CA LEU A 308 -17.37 -3.34 20.39
C LEU A 308 -18.10 -4.21 21.42
N SER A 309 -18.73 -5.33 21.00
CA SER A 309 -19.59 -6.14 21.83
C SER A 309 -18.97 -7.48 22.24
N GLU A 310 -18.12 -8.10 21.40
CA GLU A 310 -17.52 -9.39 21.68
C GLU A 310 -16.30 -9.25 22.61
N PRO A 311 -16.35 -9.75 23.87
CA PRO A 311 -15.30 -9.54 24.86
C PRO A 311 -13.92 -9.97 24.39
N SER A 312 -13.83 -11.11 23.70
CA SER A 312 -12.59 -11.71 23.19
C SER A 312 -11.88 -10.86 22.10
N ILE A 313 -12.61 -9.92 21.46
CA ILE A 313 -12.09 -8.95 20.50
C ILE A 313 -11.98 -7.57 21.13
N ARG A 314 -13.01 -7.16 21.89
CA ARG A 314 -13.09 -5.83 22.50
C ARG A 314 -11.97 -5.57 23.50
N GLU A 315 -11.69 -6.53 24.39
CA GLU A 315 -10.66 -6.33 25.43
C GLU A 315 -9.26 -6.14 24.85
N PRO A 316 -8.76 -7.01 23.93
CA PRO A 316 -7.51 -6.74 23.22
C PRO A 316 -7.53 -5.44 22.42
N PHE A 317 -8.63 -5.13 21.73
CA PHE A 317 -8.77 -3.91 20.95
C PHE A 317 -8.62 -2.65 21.81
N VAL A 318 -9.31 -2.58 22.96
CA VAL A 318 -9.23 -1.43 23.87
C VAL A 318 -7.83 -1.29 24.48
N GLN A 319 -7.20 -2.42 24.86
CA GLN A 319 -5.86 -2.42 25.39
C GLN A 319 -4.84 -1.93 24.35
N ILE A 320 -4.93 -2.42 23.11
CA ILE A 320 -4.07 -2.02 21.99
C ILE A 320 -4.35 -0.56 21.61
N PHE A 321 -5.60 -0.12 21.62
CA PHE A 321 -5.97 1.27 21.39
C PHE A 321 -5.31 2.22 22.40
N ALA A 322 -5.46 1.92 23.69
CA ALA A 322 -4.85 2.71 24.76
C ALA A 322 -3.31 2.75 24.64
N TRP A 323 -2.71 1.61 24.35
CA TRP A 323 -1.28 1.51 24.09
C TRP A 323 -0.85 2.31 22.84
N THR A 324 -1.57 2.21 21.73
CA THR A 324 -1.28 2.96 20.50
C THR A 324 -1.25 4.47 20.77
N PHE A 325 -2.23 4.95 21.54
CA PHE A 325 -2.32 6.35 21.92
C PHE A 325 -1.16 6.77 22.83
N ALA A 326 -0.86 5.95 23.85
CA ALA A 326 0.25 6.18 24.77
C ALA A 326 1.60 6.15 24.04
N PHE A 327 1.82 5.16 23.18
CA PHE A 327 3.04 5.03 22.38
C PHE A 327 3.28 6.25 21.49
N ALA A 328 2.26 6.67 20.73
CA ALA A 328 2.38 7.83 19.85
C ALA A 328 2.66 9.12 20.65
N GLY A 329 1.97 9.33 21.77
CA GLY A 329 2.17 10.48 22.64
C GLY A 329 3.54 10.49 23.31
N LEU A 330 3.92 9.39 23.96
CA LEU A 330 5.22 9.27 24.63
C LEU A 330 6.38 9.42 23.65
N THR A 331 6.27 8.85 22.45
CA THR A 331 7.30 9.03 21.41
C THR A 331 7.50 10.49 21.04
N VAL A 332 6.40 11.24 20.83
CA VAL A 332 6.50 12.68 20.53
C VAL A 332 7.16 13.44 21.68
N VAL A 333 6.78 13.14 22.93
CA VAL A 333 7.37 13.78 24.11
C VAL A 333 8.86 13.45 24.22
N PHE A 334 9.25 12.20 24.12
CA PHE A 334 10.64 11.78 24.27
C PHE A 334 11.53 12.29 23.14
N THR A 335 11.08 12.20 21.90
CA THR A 335 11.84 12.72 20.75
C THR A 335 12.00 14.24 20.79
N LEU A 336 10.95 14.96 21.20
CA LEU A 336 11.02 16.41 21.41
C LEU A 336 11.96 16.76 22.57
N ALA A 337 11.86 16.07 23.70
CA ALA A 337 12.71 16.32 24.86
C ALA A 337 14.19 16.12 24.53
N VAL A 338 14.54 14.97 23.94
CA VAL A 338 15.92 14.68 23.52
C VAL A 338 16.37 15.66 22.44
N GLY A 339 15.56 15.90 21.41
CA GLY A 339 15.87 16.82 20.33
C GLY A 339 16.10 18.25 20.82
N LEU A 340 15.25 18.74 21.72
CA LEU A 340 15.34 20.09 22.29
C LEU A 340 16.57 20.26 23.18
N VAL A 341 16.84 19.29 24.07
CA VAL A 341 18.03 19.32 24.94
C VAL A 341 19.30 19.35 24.10
N LEU A 342 19.41 18.46 23.11
CA LEU A 342 20.58 18.41 22.21
C LEU A 342 20.70 19.68 21.36
N ALA A 343 19.59 20.23 20.86
CA ALA A 343 19.58 21.49 20.12
C ALA A 343 20.06 22.66 20.97
N SER A 344 19.60 22.74 22.22
CA SER A 344 20.02 23.78 23.18
C SER A 344 21.51 23.67 23.51
N LEU A 345 22.00 22.45 23.75
CA LEU A 345 23.42 22.20 23.99
C LEU A 345 24.30 22.61 22.80
N LEU A 346 23.88 22.30 21.57
CA LEU A 346 24.62 22.68 20.35
C LEU A 346 24.64 24.20 20.10
N GLN A 347 23.68 24.94 20.63
CA GLN A 347 23.68 26.40 20.53
C GLN A 347 24.55 27.08 21.59
N TRP A 348 24.88 26.38 22.68
CA TRP A 348 25.68 26.94 23.75
C TRP A 348 27.03 27.42 23.24
N GLU A 349 27.42 28.66 23.56
CA GLU A 349 28.60 29.32 23.00
C GLU A 349 29.93 28.65 23.37
N LEU A 350 29.96 28.01 24.53
CA LEU A 350 31.17 27.31 25.04
C LEU A 350 31.49 26.01 24.26
N VAL A 351 30.54 25.48 23.51
CA VAL A 351 30.76 24.22 22.76
C VAL A 351 31.61 24.52 21.51
N ARG A 352 32.82 23.96 21.48
CA ARG A 352 33.72 24.00 20.33
C ARG A 352 33.41 22.83 19.38
N GLY A 353 33.56 23.01 18.07
CA GLY A 353 33.35 21.94 17.09
C GLY A 353 31.88 21.58 16.84
N LYS A 354 30.97 22.52 17.00
CA LYS A 354 29.52 22.33 16.83
C LYS A 354 29.10 21.60 15.52
N ALA A 355 29.83 21.85 14.42
CA ALA A 355 29.58 21.20 13.15
C ALA A 355 29.80 19.68 13.22
N PHE A 356 30.84 19.24 13.87
CA PHE A 356 31.14 17.81 14.08
C PHE A 356 30.06 17.13 14.93
N TYR A 357 29.72 17.72 16.08
CA TYR A 357 28.66 17.15 16.94
C TYR A 357 27.30 17.12 16.22
N ARG A 358 26.98 18.18 15.48
CA ARG A 358 25.76 18.20 14.66
C ARG A 358 25.74 17.04 13.66
N LEU A 359 26.83 16.82 12.94
CA LEU A 359 26.95 15.73 11.98
C LEU A 359 26.76 14.37 12.66
N MET A 360 27.43 14.14 13.79
CA MET A 360 27.32 12.87 14.53
C MET A 360 25.91 12.62 15.07
N LEU A 361 25.24 13.65 15.59
CA LEU A 361 23.88 13.53 16.13
C LEU A 361 22.82 13.34 15.05
N ILE A 362 23.08 13.77 13.81
CA ILE A 362 22.16 13.56 12.69
C ILE A 362 22.44 12.23 11.96
N LEU A 363 23.60 11.63 12.16
CA LEU A 363 24.03 10.39 11.50
C LEU A 363 23.00 9.26 11.56
N PRO A 364 22.28 9.00 12.69
CA PRO A 364 21.23 8.00 12.73
C PRO A 364 20.15 8.18 11.68
N TYR A 365 19.86 9.40 11.28
CA TYR A 365 18.85 9.71 10.26
C TYR A 365 19.31 9.35 8.83
N ALA A 366 20.61 9.20 8.60
CA ALA A 366 21.17 8.78 7.32
C ALA A 366 21.05 7.26 7.08
N VAL A 367 20.82 6.48 8.15
CA VAL A 367 20.63 5.01 8.05
C VAL A 367 19.17 4.70 7.81
N PRO A 368 18.83 3.87 6.81
CA PRO A 368 17.43 3.46 6.60
C PRO A 368 16.82 2.85 7.87
N GLY A 369 15.65 3.39 8.29
CA GLY A 369 15.04 3.05 9.58
C GLY A 369 14.84 1.55 9.80
N PHE A 370 14.45 0.79 8.76
CA PHE A 370 14.24 -0.65 8.86
C PHE A 370 15.54 -1.42 9.20
N ILE A 371 16.70 -0.96 8.71
CA ILE A 371 18.01 -1.55 9.05
C ILE A 371 18.30 -1.31 10.53
N SER A 372 18.14 -0.06 10.98
CA SER A 372 18.34 0.30 12.38
C SER A 372 17.45 -0.52 13.32
N ILE A 373 16.18 -0.72 12.98
CA ILE A 373 15.25 -1.54 13.78
C ILE A 373 15.74 -2.98 13.90
N LEU A 374 16.20 -3.59 12.80
CA LEU A 374 16.72 -4.97 12.83
C LEU A 374 18.03 -5.08 13.63
N VAL A 375 18.90 -4.08 13.55
CA VAL A 375 20.11 -3.99 14.39
C VAL A 375 19.71 -3.93 15.86
N PHE A 376 18.79 -3.03 16.24
CA PHE A 376 18.31 -2.94 17.62
C PHE A 376 17.66 -4.24 18.10
N ARG A 377 16.91 -4.93 17.25
CA ARG A 377 16.37 -6.26 17.59
C ARG A 377 17.48 -7.24 17.97
N GLY A 378 18.63 -7.21 17.29
CA GLY A 378 19.81 -7.99 17.64
C GLY A 378 20.42 -7.54 18.97
N LEU A 379 20.62 -6.22 19.14
CA LEU A 379 21.22 -5.62 20.35
C LEU A 379 20.42 -5.92 21.63
N PHE A 380 19.07 -5.98 21.53
CA PHE A 380 18.19 -6.33 22.64
C PHE A 380 17.96 -7.85 22.81
N ASN A 381 18.64 -8.69 22.03
CA ASN A 381 18.51 -10.15 22.18
C ASN A 381 18.83 -10.58 23.62
N GLN A 382 17.99 -11.45 24.20
CA GLN A 382 18.10 -11.84 25.61
C GLN A 382 19.41 -12.55 25.94
N ASN A 383 19.89 -13.41 25.04
CA ASN A 383 21.04 -14.28 25.33
C ASN A 383 22.37 -13.73 24.81
N PHE A 384 22.34 -13.08 23.64
CA PHE A 384 23.54 -12.68 22.89
C PHE A 384 23.60 -11.18 22.58
N GLY A 385 22.56 -10.41 22.97
CA GLY A 385 22.51 -8.98 22.69
C GLY A 385 23.47 -8.19 23.58
N GLU A 386 24.17 -7.25 22.97
CA GLU A 386 25.20 -6.41 23.63
C GLU A 386 24.60 -5.60 24.78
N ILE A 387 23.33 -5.20 24.70
CA ILE A 387 22.64 -4.44 25.76
C ILE A 387 22.55 -5.30 27.02
N ASN A 388 22.15 -6.56 26.92
CA ASN A 388 22.07 -7.45 28.07
C ASN A 388 23.45 -7.83 28.60
N LEU A 389 24.46 -8.01 27.74
CA LEU A 389 25.83 -8.24 28.16
C LEU A 389 26.40 -7.06 28.99
N LEU A 390 26.10 -5.82 28.58
CA LEU A 390 26.47 -4.63 29.31
C LEU A 390 25.73 -4.51 30.66
N LEU A 391 24.40 -4.76 30.65
CA LEU A 391 23.57 -4.69 31.86
C LEU A 391 23.98 -5.77 32.88
N GLU A 392 24.30 -6.97 32.41
CA GLU A 392 24.81 -8.04 33.28
C GLU A 392 26.19 -7.68 33.87
N GLY A 393 27.11 -7.17 33.04
CA GLY A 393 28.44 -6.78 33.49
C GLY A 393 28.45 -5.61 34.47
N LEU A 394 27.53 -4.66 34.35
CA LEU A 394 27.47 -3.47 35.20
C LEU A 394 26.55 -3.64 36.42
N PHE A 395 25.44 -4.33 36.27
CA PHE A 395 24.35 -4.37 37.25
C PHE A 395 23.93 -5.80 37.64
N GLY A 396 24.46 -6.85 36.97
CA GLY A 396 24.12 -8.25 37.23
C GLY A 396 22.70 -8.64 36.81
N ILE A 397 22.09 -7.90 35.88
CA ILE A 397 20.70 -8.12 35.43
C ILE A 397 20.63 -8.47 33.92
N ARG A 398 19.71 -9.38 33.57
CA ARG A 398 19.39 -9.77 32.20
C ARG A 398 17.89 -9.61 31.92
N PRO A 399 17.44 -8.40 31.57
CA PRO A 399 16.02 -8.16 31.28
C PRO A 399 15.52 -8.98 30.07
N ASP A 400 14.30 -9.52 30.18
CA ASP A 400 13.64 -10.22 29.08
C ASP A 400 12.79 -9.26 28.24
N TRP A 401 13.46 -8.58 27.32
CA TRP A 401 12.89 -7.52 26.51
C TRP A 401 11.74 -7.96 25.58
N PHE A 402 11.63 -9.26 25.26
CA PHE A 402 10.64 -9.75 24.30
C PHE A 402 9.50 -10.52 24.94
N SER A 403 9.64 -11.00 26.17
CA SER A 403 8.61 -11.79 26.86
C SER A 403 7.86 -10.99 27.93
N ASP A 404 8.49 -9.97 28.53
CA ASP A 404 7.81 -9.07 29.46
C ASP A 404 7.12 -7.90 28.72
N PRO A 405 5.80 -7.71 28.88
CA PRO A 405 5.04 -6.65 28.19
C PRO A 405 5.57 -5.24 28.46
N THR A 406 6.02 -4.96 29.70
CA THR A 406 6.47 -3.63 30.10
C THR A 406 7.85 -3.33 29.50
N LEU A 407 8.75 -4.33 29.56
CA LEU A 407 10.08 -4.21 28.97
C LEU A 407 9.99 -4.11 27.44
N ALA A 408 9.13 -4.90 26.79
CA ALA A 408 8.91 -4.84 25.36
C ALA A 408 8.40 -3.45 24.92
N ARG A 409 7.45 -2.85 25.64
CA ARG A 409 6.96 -1.48 25.40
C ARG A 409 8.05 -0.44 25.62
N THR A 410 8.85 -0.60 26.67
CA THR A 410 9.98 0.29 26.96
C THR A 410 11.04 0.23 25.86
N MET A 411 11.41 -0.97 25.42
CA MET A 411 12.33 -1.18 24.31
C MET A 411 11.86 -0.46 23.04
N ILE A 412 10.57 -0.61 22.68
CA ILE A 412 10.00 0.06 21.50
C ILE A 412 10.10 1.58 21.61
N LEU A 413 9.82 2.15 22.79
CA LEU A 413 9.93 3.59 23.02
C LEU A 413 11.39 4.07 22.92
N ILE A 414 12.35 3.31 23.44
CA ILE A 414 13.79 3.62 23.33
C ILE A 414 14.20 3.65 21.86
N VAL A 415 13.90 2.57 21.13
CA VAL A 415 14.29 2.44 19.71
C VAL A 415 13.62 3.54 18.87
N ASN A 416 12.33 3.80 19.09
CA ASN A 416 11.60 4.82 18.33
C ASN A 416 12.07 6.24 18.66
N THR A 417 12.46 6.49 19.92
CA THR A 417 13.06 7.77 20.33
C THR A 417 14.40 7.98 19.62
N TRP A 418 15.23 6.94 19.56
CA TRP A 418 16.51 7.00 18.84
C TRP A 418 16.33 7.27 17.34
N LEU A 419 15.30 6.67 16.71
CA LEU A 419 14.98 6.92 15.30
C LEU A 419 14.44 8.33 15.05
N GLY A 420 13.67 8.88 16.00
CA GLY A 420 12.91 10.12 15.81
C GLY A 420 13.61 11.39 16.30
N TYR A 421 14.54 11.30 17.29
CA TYR A 421 15.14 12.51 17.86
C TYR A 421 15.91 13.38 16.85
N PRO A 422 16.59 12.84 15.79
CA PRO A 422 17.36 13.71 14.90
C PRO A 422 16.46 14.68 14.11
N TYR A 423 15.24 14.24 13.77
CA TYR A 423 14.25 15.11 13.14
C TYR A 423 13.83 16.26 14.07
N MET A 424 13.53 15.94 15.35
CA MET A 424 13.18 16.96 16.35
C MET A 424 14.37 17.88 16.66
N LEU A 425 15.59 17.35 16.68
CA LEU A 425 16.82 18.14 16.82
C LEU A 425 16.92 19.21 15.72
N LEU A 426 16.72 18.82 14.44
CA LEU A 426 16.79 19.75 13.31
C LEU A 426 15.71 20.83 13.40
N LEU A 427 14.48 20.45 13.73
CA LEU A 427 13.36 21.39 13.91
C LEU A 427 13.63 22.39 15.04
N CYS A 428 14.04 21.88 16.21
CA CYS A 428 14.35 22.72 17.37
C CYS A 428 15.53 23.66 17.08
N MET A 429 16.59 23.20 16.40
CA MET A 429 17.71 24.03 16.02
C MET A 429 17.30 25.20 15.12
N GLY A 430 16.39 24.96 14.16
CA GLY A 430 15.89 26.02 13.28
C GLY A 430 15.07 27.07 14.05
N LEU A 431 14.18 26.63 14.93
CA LEU A 431 13.29 27.51 15.67
C LEU A 431 14.01 28.26 16.83
N LEU A 432 14.99 27.64 17.47
CA LEU A 432 15.78 28.28 18.50
C LEU A 432 16.52 29.53 17.99
N GLN A 433 16.91 29.55 16.71
CA GLN A 433 17.56 30.71 16.09
C GLN A 433 16.61 31.91 15.91
N ALA A 434 15.30 31.68 15.95
CA ALA A 434 14.29 32.73 15.84
C ALA A 434 14.00 33.45 17.18
N ILE A 435 14.47 32.91 18.30
CA ILE A 435 14.28 33.51 19.63
C ILE A 435 15.32 34.62 19.80
N PRO A 436 14.90 35.88 20.10
CA PRO A 436 15.83 36.98 20.33
C PRO A 436 16.76 36.73 21.53
N ARG A 437 18.06 36.98 21.37
CA ARG A 437 19.06 36.78 22.43
C ARG A 437 18.83 37.65 23.66
N ASP A 438 18.27 38.86 23.46
CA ASP A 438 17.97 39.81 24.53
C ASP A 438 17.10 39.19 25.64
N GLN A 439 16.23 38.21 25.29
CA GLN A 439 15.41 37.52 26.29
C GLN A 439 16.27 36.66 27.24
N TYR A 440 17.29 36.00 26.73
CA TYR A 440 18.22 35.20 27.54
C TYR A 440 19.17 36.08 28.36
N GLU A 441 19.59 37.21 27.79
CA GLU A 441 20.43 38.18 28.47
C GLU A 441 19.69 38.84 29.63
N ALA A 442 18.44 39.26 29.41
CA ALA A 442 17.58 39.82 30.47
C ALA A 442 17.35 38.79 31.59
N SER A 443 17.04 37.54 31.24
CA SER A 443 16.81 36.47 32.24
C SER A 443 18.07 36.14 33.05
N ALA A 444 19.25 36.25 32.41
CA ALA A 444 20.53 36.04 33.13
C ALA A 444 20.79 37.15 34.13
N ILE A 445 20.41 38.39 33.85
CA ILE A 445 20.49 39.52 34.79
C ILE A 445 19.57 39.26 36.00
N ASP A 446 18.36 38.67 35.75
CA ASP A 446 17.43 38.29 36.82
C ASP A 446 17.82 37.02 37.58
N GLY A 447 18.99 36.39 37.24
CA GLY A 447 19.52 35.21 37.92
C GLY A 447 18.85 33.89 37.54
N ALA A 448 18.19 33.82 36.41
CA ALA A 448 17.54 32.59 35.93
C ALA A 448 18.57 31.51 35.57
N SER A 449 18.30 30.27 35.98
CA SER A 449 19.15 29.13 35.64
C SER A 449 18.94 28.71 34.17
N PRO A 450 19.86 27.95 33.54
CA PRO A 450 19.67 27.40 32.21
C PRO A 450 18.39 26.56 32.05
N LEU A 451 17.99 25.87 33.12
CA LEU A 451 16.75 25.08 33.14
C LEU A 451 15.50 25.97 33.16
N ASP A 452 15.54 27.09 33.93
CA ASP A 452 14.47 28.09 33.92
C ASP A 452 14.29 28.68 32.52
N ASN A 453 15.40 29.01 31.85
CA ASN A 453 15.38 29.49 30.47
C ASN A 453 14.78 28.47 29.51
N LEU A 454 15.14 27.20 29.64
CA LEU A 454 14.61 26.12 28.83
C LEU A 454 13.09 25.97 29.02
N LEU A 455 12.64 25.92 30.27
CA LEU A 455 11.24 25.60 30.60
C LEU A 455 10.29 26.82 30.48
N ARG A 456 10.77 28.05 30.83
CA ARG A 456 9.90 29.24 30.89
C ARG A 456 10.02 30.16 29.69
N ILE A 457 11.15 30.15 28.97
CA ILE A 457 11.38 30.98 27.79
C ILE A 457 11.32 30.14 26.52
N THR A 458 12.20 29.15 26.41
CA THR A 458 12.41 28.38 25.19
C THR A 458 11.22 27.49 24.83
N LEU A 459 10.83 26.61 25.73
CA LEU A 459 9.79 25.61 25.49
C LEU A 459 8.43 26.23 25.12
N PRO A 460 7.90 27.27 25.81
CA PRO A 460 6.62 27.88 25.44
C PRO A 460 6.64 28.57 24.07
N GLN A 461 7.79 29.15 23.69
CA GLN A 461 7.92 29.80 22.39
C GLN A 461 8.07 28.80 21.25
N LEU A 462 8.67 27.65 21.49
CA LEU A 462 8.84 26.58 20.50
C LEU A 462 7.57 25.75 20.30
N ILE A 463 6.83 25.44 21.35
CA ILE A 463 5.64 24.57 21.24
C ILE A 463 4.60 25.14 20.27
N LYS A 464 4.36 26.44 20.30
CA LYS A 464 3.33 27.08 19.45
C LYS A 464 3.58 26.84 17.94
N PRO A 465 4.77 27.17 17.37
CA PRO A 465 5.06 26.90 15.97
C PRO A 465 5.27 25.41 15.66
N LEU A 466 5.67 24.58 16.66
CA LEU A 466 5.84 23.14 16.48
C LEU A 466 4.52 22.38 16.54
N MET A 467 3.46 22.91 17.12
CA MET A 467 2.22 22.16 17.38
C MET A 467 1.67 21.41 16.15
N PRO A 468 1.58 22.01 14.95
CA PRO A 468 1.12 21.29 13.77
C PRO A 468 2.02 20.09 13.41
N LEU A 469 3.35 20.25 13.58
CA LEU A 469 4.32 19.20 13.31
C LEU A 469 4.28 18.10 14.37
N LEU A 470 4.12 18.45 15.66
CA LEU A 470 3.98 17.49 16.74
C LEU A 470 2.73 16.60 16.56
N ILE A 471 1.61 17.19 16.13
CA ILE A 471 0.38 16.43 15.83
C ILE A 471 0.58 15.54 14.60
N ALA A 472 1.30 16.01 13.58
CA ALA A 472 1.65 15.19 12.43
C ALA A 472 2.57 14.01 12.85
N CYS A 473 3.55 14.25 13.72
CA CYS A 473 4.41 13.20 14.28
C CYS A 473 3.62 12.20 15.13
N PHE A 474 2.63 12.67 15.90
CA PHE A 474 1.73 11.79 16.63
C PHE A 474 0.97 10.86 15.66
N ALA A 475 0.34 11.42 14.62
CA ALA A 475 -0.39 10.64 13.63
C ALA A 475 0.50 9.64 12.88
N PHE A 476 1.74 10.02 12.57
CA PHE A 476 2.74 9.13 11.97
C PHE A 476 3.07 7.95 12.89
N ASN A 477 3.36 8.22 14.18
CA ASN A 477 3.68 7.17 15.15
C ASN A 477 2.46 6.31 15.48
N PHE A 478 1.26 6.88 15.47
CA PHE A 478 0.00 6.12 15.65
C PHE A 478 -0.17 5.00 14.61
N ASN A 479 0.37 5.18 13.40
CA ASN A 479 0.34 4.23 12.30
C ASN A 479 1.72 3.58 12.03
N ASN A 480 2.61 3.49 13.01
CA ASN A 480 3.98 2.99 12.82
C ASN A 480 4.02 1.46 12.74
N PHE A 481 3.57 0.92 11.61
CA PHE A 481 3.54 -0.52 11.33
C PHE A 481 4.92 -1.16 11.29
N VAL A 482 5.89 -0.49 10.62
CA VAL A 482 7.20 -1.06 10.32
C VAL A 482 8.00 -1.35 11.58
N LEU A 483 7.99 -0.42 12.54
CA LEU A 483 8.69 -0.59 13.81
C LEU A 483 8.21 -1.83 14.56
N ILE A 484 6.89 -1.96 14.73
CA ILE A 484 6.30 -3.08 15.48
C ILE A 484 6.57 -4.41 14.77
N THR A 485 6.32 -4.46 13.45
CA THR A 485 6.46 -5.69 12.68
C THR A 485 7.90 -6.21 12.65
N LEU A 486 8.89 -5.32 12.56
CA LEU A 486 10.30 -5.73 12.49
C LEU A 486 10.92 -5.94 13.87
N LEU A 487 10.55 -5.16 14.89
CA LEU A 487 11.17 -5.24 16.22
C LEU A 487 10.59 -6.37 17.06
N THR A 488 9.28 -6.34 17.34
CA THR A 488 8.60 -7.27 18.28
C THR A 488 7.61 -8.22 17.60
N ARG A 489 7.18 -7.94 16.36
CA ARG A 489 6.07 -8.62 15.67
C ARG A 489 4.75 -8.57 16.44
N GLY A 490 4.59 -7.52 17.27
CA GLY A 490 3.43 -7.35 18.14
C GLY A 490 3.54 -8.02 19.50
N GLY A 491 4.47 -8.98 19.68
CA GLY A 491 4.60 -9.77 20.91
C GLY A 491 5.05 -8.97 22.14
N PRO A 492 4.91 -9.58 23.33
CA PRO A 492 4.28 -10.86 23.62
C PRO A 492 2.77 -10.87 23.40
N ASP A 493 2.22 -12.06 23.09
CA ASP A 493 0.79 -12.21 22.78
C ASP A 493 -0.08 -12.03 24.03
N ILE A 494 -1.30 -11.50 23.81
CA ILE A 494 -2.32 -11.32 24.86
C ILE A 494 -3.02 -12.65 25.07
N ILE A 495 -2.91 -13.18 26.27
CA ILE A 495 -3.51 -14.47 26.64
C ILE A 495 -5.04 -14.35 26.68
N GLY A 496 -5.74 -15.28 26.05
CA GLY A 496 -7.21 -15.33 26.03
C GLY A 496 -7.87 -14.56 24.88
N ALA A 497 -7.09 -13.89 24.02
CA ALA A 497 -7.61 -13.30 22.78
C ALA A 497 -7.97 -14.40 21.76
N THR A 498 -9.11 -14.26 21.08
CA THR A 498 -9.51 -15.14 19.96
C THR A 498 -8.88 -14.73 18.64
N THR A 499 -8.40 -13.49 18.56
CA THR A 499 -7.68 -12.94 17.41
C THR A 499 -6.19 -12.83 17.75
N PRO A 500 -5.28 -12.88 16.75
CA PRO A 500 -3.85 -12.72 17.00
C PRO A 500 -3.54 -11.29 17.46
N ALA A 501 -3.48 -11.08 18.77
CA ALA A 501 -3.26 -9.81 19.43
C ALA A 501 -2.03 -9.89 20.36
N GLY A 502 -1.17 -8.87 20.32
CA GLY A 502 0.01 -8.77 21.18
C GLY A 502 0.04 -7.47 21.97
N THR A 503 0.77 -7.51 23.09
CA THR A 503 0.84 -6.39 24.05
C THR A 503 1.57 -5.17 23.52
N THR A 504 2.38 -5.34 22.48
CA THR A 504 3.11 -4.26 21.80
C THR A 504 2.50 -3.90 20.45
N ASP A 505 1.43 -4.59 20.03
CA ASP A 505 0.72 -4.22 18.82
C ASP A 505 0.21 -2.78 18.89
N LEU A 506 0.30 -2.08 17.78
CA LEU A 506 -0.49 -0.89 17.50
C LEU A 506 -1.74 -1.30 16.72
N LEU A 507 -2.75 -0.45 16.66
CA LEU A 507 -3.98 -0.76 15.94
C LEU A 507 -3.71 -1.21 14.48
N VAL A 508 -2.75 -0.59 13.80
CA VAL A 508 -2.37 -0.94 12.43
C VAL A 508 -1.74 -2.33 12.32
N SER A 509 -0.85 -2.71 13.24
CA SER A 509 -0.23 -4.04 13.23
C SER A 509 -1.21 -5.14 13.67
N TYR A 510 -2.08 -4.86 14.63
CA TYR A 510 -3.16 -5.73 15.04
C TYR A 510 -4.13 -6.03 13.88
N THR A 511 -4.56 -4.98 13.16
CA THR A 511 -5.39 -5.12 11.95
C THR A 511 -4.72 -6.01 10.90
N TYR A 512 -3.43 -5.82 10.68
CA TYR A 512 -2.65 -6.65 9.76
C TYR A 512 -2.58 -8.12 10.21
N ARG A 513 -2.41 -8.38 11.50
CA ARG A 513 -2.38 -9.75 12.05
C ARG A 513 -3.71 -10.47 11.85
N ILE A 514 -4.83 -9.79 12.08
CA ILE A 514 -6.18 -10.33 11.83
C ILE A 514 -6.35 -10.67 10.34
N ALA A 515 -5.93 -9.78 9.44
CA ALA A 515 -6.12 -9.97 8.01
C ALA A 515 -5.23 -11.08 7.42
N PHE A 516 -3.97 -11.22 7.89
CA PHE A 516 -2.97 -12.01 7.18
C PHE A 516 -2.28 -13.10 8.01
N GLN A 517 -2.37 -13.07 9.34
CA GLN A 517 -1.71 -14.03 10.22
C GLN A 517 -2.71 -14.96 10.93
N ASP A 518 -3.98 -14.59 10.97
CA ASP A 518 -5.03 -15.47 11.47
C ASP A 518 -5.33 -16.60 10.48
N SER A 519 -5.67 -17.77 11.00
CA SER A 519 -6.06 -18.93 10.20
C SER A 519 -7.32 -18.69 9.35
N GLY A 520 -8.23 -17.83 9.82
CA GLY A 520 -9.46 -17.44 9.12
C GLY A 520 -9.28 -16.33 8.10
N GLN A 521 -8.19 -15.56 8.18
CA GLN A 521 -7.94 -14.39 7.34
C GLN A 521 -9.19 -13.49 7.26
N ASP A 522 -9.68 -13.00 8.42
CA ASP A 522 -10.89 -12.18 8.51
C ASP A 522 -10.64 -10.75 8.00
N PHE A 523 -10.61 -10.61 6.67
CA PHE A 523 -10.38 -9.31 6.03
C PHE A 523 -11.49 -8.31 6.34
N ALA A 524 -12.73 -8.77 6.55
CA ALA A 524 -13.85 -7.88 6.82
C ALA A 524 -13.77 -7.27 8.23
N LEU A 525 -13.39 -8.05 9.23
CA LEU A 525 -13.12 -7.55 10.58
C LEU A 525 -11.95 -6.58 10.58
N ALA A 526 -10.86 -6.94 9.90
CA ALA A 526 -9.70 -6.06 9.75
C ALA A 526 -10.06 -4.74 9.06
N ALA A 527 -10.88 -4.78 8.01
CA ALA A 527 -11.37 -3.59 7.30
C ALA A 527 -12.29 -2.73 8.17
N ALA A 528 -13.12 -3.33 9.02
CA ALA A 528 -13.94 -2.60 10.01
C ALA A 528 -13.05 -1.86 11.02
N ILE A 529 -12.04 -2.52 11.58
CA ILE A 529 -11.06 -1.91 12.49
C ILE A 529 -10.28 -0.79 11.77
N ALA A 530 -9.79 -1.02 10.54
CA ALA A 530 -9.11 -0.01 9.74
C ALA A 530 -9.98 1.21 9.47
N THR A 531 -11.28 1.01 9.24
CA THR A 531 -12.26 2.10 9.07
C THR A 531 -12.42 2.91 10.35
N MET A 532 -12.49 2.26 11.51
CA MET A 532 -12.56 2.94 12.81
C MET A 532 -11.28 3.77 13.06
N ILE A 533 -10.10 3.21 12.74
CA ILE A 533 -8.81 3.92 12.81
C ILE A 533 -8.82 5.15 11.89
N PHE A 534 -9.28 5.00 10.66
CA PHE A 534 -9.37 6.10 9.69
C PHE A 534 -10.24 7.24 10.19
N ILE A 535 -11.42 6.93 10.75
CA ILE A 535 -12.32 7.94 11.32
C ILE A 535 -11.63 8.66 12.48
N LEU A 536 -10.98 7.94 13.37
CA LEU A 536 -10.28 8.50 14.52
C LEU A 536 -9.12 9.43 14.08
N VAL A 537 -8.23 8.96 13.21
CA VAL A 537 -7.09 9.75 12.71
C VAL A 537 -7.58 10.96 11.91
N GLY A 538 -8.63 10.78 11.11
CA GLY A 538 -9.29 11.86 10.38
C GLY A 538 -9.86 12.94 11.31
N ALA A 539 -10.54 12.53 12.39
CA ALA A 539 -11.04 13.44 13.40
C ALA A 539 -9.90 14.23 14.10
N MET A 540 -8.79 13.54 14.40
CA MET A 540 -7.59 14.20 14.97
C MET A 540 -6.97 15.20 13.99
N ALA A 541 -6.89 14.86 12.69
CA ALA A 541 -6.38 15.76 11.66
C ALA A 541 -7.25 17.01 11.51
N LEU A 542 -8.58 16.86 11.52
CA LEU A 542 -9.54 17.98 11.52
C LEU A 542 -9.42 18.86 12.77
N LEU A 543 -9.22 18.24 13.93
CA LEU A 543 -8.99 18.97 15.18
C LEU A 543 -7.69 19.79 15.11
N ASN A 544 -6.63 19.20 14.55
CA ASN A 544 -5.36 19.89 14.31
C ASN A 544 -5.55 21.14 13.43
N LEU A 545 -6.26 21.02 12.31
CA LEU A 545 -6.54 22.16 11.42
C LEU A 545 -7.29 23.27 12.14
N LYS A 546 -8.23 22.94 13.02
CA LYS A 546 -8.94 23.92 13.85
C LYS A 546 -8.05 24.60 14.89
N LEU A 547 -7.20 23.83 15.59
CA LEU A 547 -6.32 24.33 16.64
C LEU A 547 -5.17 25.18 16.09
N SER A 548 -4.62 24.82 14.92
CA SER A 548 -3.53 25.56 14.28
C SER A 548 -3.96 26.89 13.67
N LYS A 549 -5.28 27.22 13.64
CA LYS A 549 -5.83 28.44 13.02
C LYS A 549 -5.37 28.70 11.60
N VAL A 550 -4.92 27.67 10.90
CA VAL A 550 -4.59 27.78 9.48
C VAL A 550 -5.90 27.97 8.73
N LYS A 551 -6.11 29.18 8.21
CA LYS A 551 -7.20 29.44 7.25
C LYS A 551 -6.81 28.70 5.97
N VAL A 552 -7.56 27.68 5.62
CA VAL A 552 -7.47 26.98 4.34
C VAL A 552 -8.11 27.83 3.25
#